data_b059d0ff65380d953d58f27afb7b75ea
#
_entry.id   b059d0ff65380d953d58f27afb7b75ea
#
_cell.length_a   1.000
_cell.length_b   1.000
_cell.length_c   1.000
_cell.angle_alpha   90.00
_cell.angle_beta   90.00
_cell.angle_gamma   90.00
#
_symmetry.space_group_name_H-M   'P 1'
#
loop_
_entity.id
_entity.type
_entity.pdbx_description
1 polymer ?
#
loop_
_entity_poly.entity_id
_entity_poly.type
_entity_poly.pdbx_seq_one_letter_code
_entity_poly.pdbx_strand_id
1 'polypeptide(L)'
;MLKWLFHTNQLNEKSILVFLKIILILILLSSCRLIQKTHLKTRVKKISNEVTKLPKSFVGFSVFDLEENKHLIKINDEYYFTPASNTKILTLATYLNLNLTNIPSFQYEKKNNQLHLIPLGDPTFLHPEFKIQPGYASLTSLLTDSLIIHPPLKPIAHYGPGWSWDDYNYYFQPERSWLPIFGNRVNVQLSKDNVTVSPSFFTPYVNFESVKKYRDPHYNIFNYPIESLSQNKKNYTPFKVNNELIKKLLLDTIHTNIILGPPKALGKGSLIQGPLVQPILKKMMFESDNFLAEQLLLNAQRIEGYETQKEYLQ
;
A
#
# COMPACT_ATOMS: atom_id res chain seq x y z
N MET A 1 -3.66 55.30 -60.63
CA MET A 1 -4.11 54.03 -60.04
C MET A 1 -3.17 53.67 -58.90
N LEU A 2 -3.15 54.47 -57.80
CA LEU A 2 -2.32 54.23 -56.59
C LEU A 2 -2.74 55.21 -55.50
N LYS A 3 -4.02 55.11 -55.07
CA LYS A 3 -4.58 55.93 -53.99
C LYS A 3 -5.42 55.09 -53.00
N TRP A 4 -4.96 53.85 -52.69
CA TRP A 4 -5.76 52.94 -51.81
C TRP A 4 -4.96 52.24 -50.71
N LEU A 5 -3.87 52.83 -50.23
CA LEU A 5 -3.03 52.13 -49.24
C LEU A 5 -2.67 52.92 -47.96
N PHE A 6 -3.34 54.04 -47.67
CA PHE A 6 -3.14 54.72 -46.39
C PHE A 6 -4.47 55.13 -45.77
N HIS A 7 -5.28 54.14 -45.33
CA HIS A 7 -6.18 54.33 -44.24
C HIS A 7 -5.48 53.97 -42.95
N THR A 8 -4.69 54.88 -42.42
CA THR A 8 -4.19 54.82 -41.05
C THR A 8 -5.39 55.01 -40.14
N ASN A 9 -5.92 53.89 -39.63
CA ASN A 9 -6.77 53.92 -38.48
C ASN A 9 -6.02 54.61 -37.34
N GLN A 10 -6.37 55.85 -37.02
CA GLN A 10 -5.94 56.51 -35.80
C GLN A 10 -6.49 55.68 -34.64
N LEU A 11 -5.65 54.83 -34.08
CA LEU A 11 -5.95 54.15 -32.83
C LEU A 11 -6.20 55.25 -31.79
N ASN A 12 -7.42 55.26 -31.27
CA ASN A 12 -7.86 56.21 -30.25
C ASN A 12 -6.88 56.08 -29.06
N GLU A 13 -6.40 57.20 -28.51
CA GLU A 13 -5.49 57.21 -27.33
C GLU A 13 -5.92 56.32 -26.20
N LYS A 14 -7.25 56.18 -25.97
CA LYS A 14 -7.81 55.27 -25.00
C LYS A 14 -7.53 53.78 -25.31
N SER A 15 -7.57 53.40 -26.59
CA SER A 15 -7.25 52.01 -27.03
C SER A 15 -5.77 51.68 -26.87
N ILE A 16 -4.87 52.67 -27.16
CA ILE A 16 -3.43 52.52 -26.93
C ILE A 16 -3.15 52.35 -25.42
N LEU A 17 -3.78 53.15 -24.58
CA LEU A 17 -3.62 53.07 -23.12
C LEU A 17 -4.12 51.73 -22.55
N VAL A 18 -5.22 51.22 -23.05
CA VAL A 18 -5.73 49.88 -22.67
C VAL A 18 -4.77 48.78 -23.09
N PHE A 19 -4.26 48.84 -24.33
CA PHE A 19 -3.25 47.89 -24.85
C PHE A 19 -1.97 47.90 -24.04
N LEU A 20 -1.46 49.08 -23.69
CA LEU A 20 -0.26 49.23 -22.83
C LEU A 20 -0.49 48.65 -21.41
N LYS A 21 -1.68 48.86 -20.83
CA LYS A 21 -2.04 48.24 -19.53
C LYS A 21 -2.10 46.71 -19.60
N ILE A 22 -2.65 46.15 -20.67
CA ILE A 22 -2.68 44.71 -20.89
C ILE A 22 -1.25 44.14 -21.01
N ILE A 23 -0.40 44.81 -21.80
CA ILE A 23 1.02 44.42 -21.93
C ILE A 23 1.74 44.47 -20.58
N LEU A 24 1.54 45.53 -19.81
CA LEU A 24 2.13 45.68 -18.48
C LEU A 24 1.67 44.57 -17.52
N ILE A 25 0.38 44.20 -17.55
CA ILE A 25 -0.15 43.10 -16.77
C ILE A 25 0.48 41.77 -17.20
N LEU A 26 0.60 41.52 -18.50
CA LEU A 26 1.24 40.30 -19.03
C LEU A 26 2.72 40.25 -18.65
N ILE A 27 3.45 41.35 -18.64
CA ILE A 27 4.84 41.44 -18.18
C ILE A 27 4.93 41.19 -16.68
N LEU A 28 4.03 41.74 -15.88
CA LEU A 28 3.98 41.49 -14.42
C LEU A 28 3.66 40.02 -14.09
N LEU A 29 2.73 39.41 -14.82
CA LEU A 29 2.38 37.98 -14.63
C LEU A 29 3.54 37.05 -15.05
N SER A 30 4.26 37.40 -16.13
CA SER A 30 5.44 36.63 -16.56
C SER A 30 6.64 36.81 -15.63
N SER A 31 6.83 37.99 -15.02
CA SER A 31 7.91 38.25 -14.08
C SER A 31 7.74 37.44 -12.76
N CYS A 32 6.52 37.28 -12.27
CA CYS A 32 6.26 36.43 -11.10
C CYS A 32 6.69 34.96 -11.31
N ARG A 33 6.43 34.39 -12.48
CA ARG A 33 6.90 33.03 -12.82
C ARG A 33 8.44 32.93 -12.91
N LEU A 34 9.09 33.91 -13.48
CA LEU A 34 10.56 33.97 -13.57
C LEU A 34 11.22 34.09 -12.18
N ILE A 35 10.66 34.90 -11.30
CA ILE A 35 11.15 35.06 -9.92
C ILE A 35 10.98 33.75 -9.11
N GLN A 36 9.86 33.07 -9.25
CA GLN A 36 9.66 31.77 -8.59
C GLN A 36 10.64 30.70 -9.08
N LYS A 37 10.91 30.63 -10.40
CA LYS A 37 11.88 29.69 -10.98
C LYS A 37 13.31 29.94 -10.52
N THR A 38 13.74 31.21 -10.45
CA THR A 38 15.07 31.58 -9.94
C THR A 38 15.22 31.28 -8.46
N HIS A 39 14.18 31.52 -7.68
CA HIS A 39 14.16 31.15 -6.25
C HIS A 39 14.27 29.64 -6.03
N LEU A 40 13.54 28.83 -6.82
CA LEU A 40 13.61 27.37 -6.74
C LEU A 40 15.03 26.87 -7.07
N LYS A 41 15.60 27.32 -8.18
CA LYS A 41 16.98 26.92 -8.58
C LYS A 41 18.02 27.29 -7.51
N THR A 42 17.91 28.45 -6.91
CA THR A 42 18.82 28.89 -5.83
C THR A 42 18.67 28.02 -4.59
N ARG A 43 17.43 27.71 -4.18
CA ARG A 43 17.15 26.81 -3.03
C ARG A 43 17.66 25.41 -3.29
N VAL A 44 17.39 24.84 -4.47
CA VAL A 44 17.85 23.51 -4.86
C VAL A 44 19.38 23.46 -4.87
N LYS A 45 20.07 24.46 -5.39
CA LYS A 45 21.54 24.55 -5.38
C LYS A 45 22.09 24.65 -3.95
N LYS A 46 21.43 25.42 -3.06
CA LYS A 46 21.82 25.50 -1.64
C LYS A 46 21.69 24.15 -0.95
N ILE A 47 20.56 23.46 -1.11
CA ILE A 47 20.33 22.12 -0.56
C ILE A 47 21.38 21.14 -1.08
N SER A 48 21.65 21.14 -2.39
CA SER A 48 22.69 20.31 -2.99
C SER A 48 24.06 20.51 -2.33
N ASN A 49 24.46 21.77 -2.12
CA ASN A 49 25.74 22.08 -1.47
C ASN A 49 25.79 21.65 0.00
N GLU A 50 24.66 21.65 0.70
CA GLU A 50 24.58 21.18 2.08
C GLU A 50 24.64 19.64 2.13
N VAL A 51 23.90 18.96 1.26
CA VAL A 51 23.86 17.50 1.16
C VAL A 51 25.24 16.90 0.83
N THR A 52 25.99 17.51 -0.10
CA THR A 52 27.32 17.04 -0.48
C THR A 52 28.38 17.25 0.62
N LYS A 53 28.09 18.07 1.62
CA LYS A 53 29.00 18.30 2.77
C LYS A 53 28.74 17.39 3.96
N LEU A 54 27.74 16.49 3.89
CA LEU A 54 27.46 15.54 4.98
C LEU A 54 28.67 14.65 5.23
N PRO A 55 29.23 14.62 6.46
CA PRO A 55 30.44 13.87 6.72
C PRO A 55 30.13 12.35 6.73
N LYS A 56 31.09 11.57 6.24
CA LYS A 56 31.03 10.08 6.27
C LYS A 56 29.78 9.49 5.58
N SER A 57 29.19 10.22 4.60
CA SER A 57 27.98 9.79 3.91
C SER A 57 28.22 9.73 2.40
N PHE A 58 27.70 8.67 1.77
CA PHE A 58 27.57 8.60 0.32
C PHE A 58 26.12 8.99 -0.02
N VAL A 59 25.93 10.07 -0.75
CA VAL A 59 24.62 10.66 -0.99
C VAL A 59 24.29 10.67 -2.47
N GLY A 60 23.11 10.18 -2.84
CA GLY A 60 22.49 10.40 -4.14
C GLY A 60 21.40 11.46 -4.01
N PHE A 61 21.37 12.40 -4.96
CA PHE A 61 20.38 13.47 -4.97
C PHE A 61 20.04 13.87 -6.40
N SER A 62 18.75 13.83 -6.73
CA SER A 62 18.26 14.25 -8.06
C SER A 62 17.00 15.08 -7.91
N VAL A 63 16.89 16.16 -8.67
CA VAL A 63 15.69 16.97 -8.80
C VAL A 63 15.32 17.08 -10.26
N PHE A 64 14.12 16.67 -10.61
CA PHE A 64 13.59 16.70 -11.95
C PHE A 64 12.44 17.70 -12.05
N ASP A 65 12.49 18.58 -13.02
CA ASP A 65 11.42 19.54 -13.33
C ASP A 65 10.48 18.91 -14.35
N LEU A 66 9.26 18.58 -13.89
CA LEU A 66 8.24 17.95 -14.72
C LEU A 66 7.68 18.87 -15.81
N GLU A 67 7.66 20.20 -15.57
CA GLU A 67 7.15 21.16 -16.55
C GLU A 67 8.16 21.36 -17.69
N GLU A 68 9.45 21.48 -17.36
CA GLU A 68 10.51 21.66 -18.33
C GLU A 68 11.13 20.35 -18.84
N ASN A 69 10.66 19.21 -18.31
CA ASN A 69 11.13 17.86 -18.64
C ASN A 69 12.64 17.72 -18.57
N LYS A 70 13.26 18.23 -17.50
CA LYS A 70 14.71 18.21 -17.34
C LYS A 70 15.16 18.08 -15.88
N HIS A 71 16.35 17.52 -15.70
CA HIS A 71 17.01 17.55 -14.40
C HIS A 71 17.53 18.94 -14.07
N LEU A 72 17.22 19.42 -12.87
CA LEU A 72 17.79 20.64 -12.30
C LEU A 72 19.11 20.34 -11.60
N ILE A 73 19.22 19.21 -10.93
CA ILE A 73 20.42 18.73 -10.25
C ILE A 73 20.48 17.21 -10.35
N LYS A 74 21.69 16.68 -10.51
CA LYS A 74 22.05 15.27 -10.47
C LYS A 74 23.35 15.13 -9.66
N ILE A 75 23.30 14.35 -8.58
CA ILE A 75 24.46 14.02 -7.75
C ILE A 75 24.37 12.53 -7.46
N ASN A 76 25.30 11.74 -7.97
CA ASN A 76 25.35 10.30 -7.76
C ASN A 76 24.01 9.60 -8.06
N ASP A 77 23.17 10.14 -8.94
CA ASP A 77 21.82 9.64 -9.22
C ASP A 77 21.82 8.38 -10.12
N GLU A 78 22.97 8.03 -10.68
CA GLU A 78 23.19 6.81 -11.47
C GLU A 78 23.70 5.63 -10.64
N TYR A 79 24.00 5.83 -9.35
CA TYR A 79 24.42 4.76 -8.48
C TYR A 79 23.24 4.03 -7.85
N TYR A 80 23.44 2.76 -7.54
CA TYR A 80 22.45 1.96 -6.82
C TYR A 80 22.47 2.28 -5.34
N PHE A 81 21.30 2.59 -4.80
CA PHE A 81 21.05 2.77 -3.38
C PHE A 81 20.04 1.74 -2.89
N THR A 82 20.09 1.38 -1.62
CA THR A 82 19.04 0.58 -0.99
C THR A 82 17.76 1.42 -0.93
N PRO A 83 16.69 1.04 -1.66
CA PRO A 83 15.55 1.94 -1.88
C PRO A 83 14.64 2.10 -0.68
N ALA A 84 14.72 1.22 0.32
CA ALA A 84 13.87 1.19 1.49
C ALA A 84 12.38 1.40 1.13
N SER A 85 11.64 2.26 1.85
CA SER A 85 10.21 2.52 1.60
C SER A 85 9.90 3.21 0.28
N ASN A 86 10.88 3.68 -0.47
CA ASN A 86 10.66 4.21 -1.82
C ASN A 86 10.15 3.15 -2.80
N THR A 87 10.38 1.86 -2.52
CA THR A 87 9.82 0.75 -3.31
C THR A 87 8.30 0.76 -3.35
N LYS A 88 7.61 1.33 -2.36
CA LYS A 88 6.16 1.46 -2.33
C LYS A 88 5.60 2.30 -3.48
N ILE A 89 6.42 3.16 -4.07
CA ILE A 89 6.06 3.92 -5.28
C ILE A 89 5.79 2.96 -6.46
N LEU A 90 6.52 1.84 -6.53
CA LEU A 90 6.28 0.82 -7.57
C LEU A 90 4.92 0.15 -7.38
N THR A 91 4.59 -0.26 -6.15
CA THR A 91 3.26 -0.80 -5.83
C THR A 91 2.15 0.21 -6.13
N LEU A 92 2.35 1.48 -5.78
CA LEU A 92 1.41 2.55 -6.12
C LEU A 92 1.22 2.67 -7.62
N ALA A 93 2.31 2.73 -8.41
CA ALA A 93 2.26 2.83 -9.87
C ALA A 93 1.57 1.62 -10.49
N THR A 94 1.85 0.41 -10.00
CA THR A 94 1.17 -0.82 -10.42
C THR A 94 -0.34 -0.70 -10.28
N TYR A 95 -0.82 -0.29 -9.11
CA TYR A 95 -2.25 -0.16 -8.85
C TYR A 95 -2.92 0.97 -9.65
N LEU A 96 -2.22 2.07 -9.87
CA LEU A 96 -2.72 3.15 -10.73
C LEU A 96 -2.89 2.66 -12.19
N ASN A 97 -1.97 1.82 -12.68
CA ASN A 97 -2.05 1.25 -14.04
C ASN A 97 -3.16 0.22 -14.18
N LEU A 98 -3.49 -0.54 -13.13
CA LEU A 98 -4.62 -1.48 -13.13
C LEU A 98 -5.97 -0.77 -13.25
N ASN A 99 -6.05 0.51 -12.96
CA ASN A 99 -7.25 1.34 -13.04
C ASN A 99 -8.50 0.73 -12.35
N LEU A 100 -8.29 0.09 -11.21
CA LEU A 100 -9.35 -0.56 -10.44
C LEU A 100 -10.02 0.44 -9.51
N THR A 101 -11.35 0.36 -9.39
CA THR A 101 -12.13 1.13 -8.42
C THR A 101 -12.04 0.49 -7.03
N ASN A 102 -12.19 -0.82 -6.97
CA ASN A 102 -12.17 -1.61 -5.74
C ASN A 102 -11.05 -2.64 -5.78
N ILE A 103 -10.57 -3.06 -4.62
CA ILE A 103 -9.63 -4.18 -4.49
C ILE A 103 -10.42 -5.48 -4.69
N PRO A 104 -10.09 -6.33 -5.67
CA PRO A 104 -10.71 -7.65 -5.77
C PRO A 104 -10.25 -8.54 -4.63
N SER A 105 -11.20 -9.01 -3.80
CA SER A 105 -10.90 -9.83 -2.62
C SER A 105 -10.85 -11.32 -2.94
N PHE A 106 -11.83 -11.78 -3.70
CA PHE A 106 -11.99 -13.21 -4.01
C PHE A 106 -12.56 -13.41 -5.41
N GLN A 107 -12.18 -14.51 -6.05
CA GLN A 107 -12.95 -15.11 -7.11
C GLN A 107 -13.80 -16.25 -6.53
N TYR A 108 -15.05 -16.39 -6.97
CA TYR A 108 -15.93 -17.41 -6.45
C TYR A 108 -16.77 -18.10 -7.51
N GLU A 109 -17.19 -19.31 -7.18
CA GLU A 109 -18.13 -20.12 -7.95
C GLU A 109 -19.05 -20.88 -6.97
N LYS A 110 -20.36 -20.92 -7.26
CA LYS A 110 -21.30 -21.80 -6.52
C LYS A 110 -21.53 -23.07 -7.30
N LYS A 111 -21.31 -24.21 -6.67
CA LYS A 111 -21.50 -25.54 -7.28
C LYS A 111 -21.95 -26.53 -6.22
N ASN A 112 -23.00 -27.33 -6.52
CA ASN A 112 -23.51 -28.38 -5.63
C ASN A 112 -23.77 -27.92 -4.18
N ASN A 113 -24.39 -26.77 -4.01
CA ASN A 113 -24.64 -26.14 -2.73
C ASN A 113 -23.36 -25.84 -1.91
N GLN A 114 -22.23 -25.71 -2.57
CA GLN A 114 -20.95 -25.34 -2.00
C GLN A 114 -20.46 -24.02 -2.61
N LEU A 115 -19.90 -23.14 -1.77
CA LEU A 115 -19.23 -21.92 -2.23
C LEU A 115 -17.73 -22.21 -2.39
N HIS A 116 -17.26 -22.24 -3.62
CA HIS A 116 -15.84 -22.36 -3.94
C HIS A 116 -15.22 -20.96 -4.01
N LEU A 117 -14.15 -20.75 -3.28
CA LEU A 117 -13.50 -19.46 -3.11
C LEU A 117 -12.02 -19.54 -3.44
N ILE A 118 -11.54 -18.63 -4.28
CA ILE A 118 -10.12 -18.44 -4.58
C ILE A 118 -9.75 -17.05 -4.10
N PRO A 119 -8.99 -16.92 -3.00
CA PRO A 119 -8.54 -15.63 -2.48
C PRO A 119 -7.55 -14.95 -3.43
N LEU A 120 -7.68 -13.62 -3.50
CA LEU A 120 -6.83 -12.79 -4.36
C LEU A 120 -5.75 -12.03 -3.58
N GLY A 121 -5.67 -12.24 -2.25
CA GLY A 121 -4.67 -11.58 -1.42
C GLY A 121 -5.05 -10.17 -0.97
N ASP A 122 -6.35 -9.86 -0.88
CA ASP A 122 -6.84 -8.57 -0.36
C ASP A 122 -6.32 -8.30 1.06
N PRO A 123 -5.46 -7.28 1.28
CA PRO A 123 -4.87 -6.98 2.59
C PRO A 123 -5.88 -6.47 3.62
N THR A 124 -7.07 -6.10 3.18
CA THR A 124 -8.06 -5.45 4.04
C THR A 124 -9.03 -6.44 4.68
N PHE A 125 -9.02 -7.71 4.25
CA PHE A 125 -9.97 -8.71 4.71
C PHE A 125 -9.84 -8.98 6.22
N LEU A 126 -10.91 -8.66 6.96
CA LEU A 126 -10.97 -8.70 8.43
C LEU A 126 -9.85 -7.91 9.14
N HIS A 127 -9.18 -7.04 8.43
CA HIS A 127 -8.11 -6.22 9.00
C HIS A 127 -8.70 -5.18 9.97
N PRO A 128 -8.26 -5.12 11.23
CA PRO A 128 -8.92 -4.35 12.28
C PRO A 128 -8.86 -2.82 12.10
N GLU A 129 -8.02 -2.33 11.22
CA GLU A 129 -7.91 -0.90 10.92
C GLU A 129 -8.87 -0.43 9.81
N PHE A 130 -9.51 -1.37 9.10
CA PHE A 130 -10.51 -1.06 8.09
C PHE A 130 -11.91 -1.40 8.62
N LYS A 131 -12.68 -0.37 9.00
CA LYS A 131 -14.02 -0.54 9.57
C LYS A 131 -15.03 -1.07 8.56
N ILE A 132 -14.86 -0.71 7.29
CA ILE A 132 -15.75 -1.14 6.20
C ILE A 132 -15.15 -2.38 5.56
N GLN A 133 -15.89 -3.48 5.60
CA GLN A 133 -15.43 -4.82 5.18
C GLN A 133 -16.34 -5.40 4.08
N PRO A 134 -16.38 -4.80 2.86
CA PRO A 134 -17.31 -5.22 1.82
C PRO A 134 -17.01 -6.64 1.31
N GLY A 135 -15.73 -7.04 1.26
CA GLY A 135 -15.34 -8.42 0.92
C GLY A 135 -15.90 -9.45 1.90
N TYR A 136 -15.84 -9.16 3.20
CA TYR A 136 -16.42 -10.03 4.23
C TYR A 136 -17.95 -10.04 4.17
N ALA A 137 -18.60 -8.88 4.06
CA ALA A 137 -20.05 -8.77 3.97
C ALA A 137 -20.61 -9.53 2.74
N SER A 138 -19.96 -9.38 1.58
CA SER A 138 -20.35 -10.10 0.38
C SER A 138 -20.12 -11.60 0.51
N LEU A 139 -18.98 -12.01 1.08
CA LEU A 139 -18.71 -13.43 1.33
C LEU A 139 -19.78 -14.06 2.21
N THR A 140 -20.12 -13.42 3.34
CA THR A 140 -21.13 -13.97 4.28
C THR A 140 -22.52 -14.04 3.65
N SER A 141 -22.89 -13.10 2.79
CA SER A 141 -24.17 -13.15 2.07
C SER A 141 -24.27 -14.27 1.01
N LEU A 142 -23.13 -14.79 0.57
CA LEU A 142 -23.03 -15.84 -0.45
C LEU A 142 -22.90 -17.24 0.16
N LEU A 143 -22.68 -17.36 1.47
CA LEU A 143 -22.46 -18.65 2.13
C LEU A 143 -23.59 -19.64 1.82
N THR A 144 -23.21 -20.89 1.74
CA THR A 144 -24.05 -22.07 1.57
C THR A 144 -23.69 -23.09 2.66
N ASP A 145 -24.02 -24.36 2.48
CA ASP A 145 -23.74 -25.40 3.48
C ASP A 145 -22.27 -25.57 3.81
N SER A 146 -21.39 -25.26 2.85
CA SER A 146 -19.96 -25.32 3.05
C SER A 146 -19.21 -24.32 2.18
N LEU A 147 -18.09 -23.85 2.72
CA LEU A 147 -17.13 -22.96 2.05
C LEU A 147 -15.86 -23.78 1.73
N ILE A 148 -15.56 -23.94 0.45
CA ILE A 148 -14.34 -24.58 -0.02
C ILE A 148 -13.36 -23.51 -0.47
N ILE A 149 -12.21 -23.41 0.21
CA ILE A 149 -11.20 -22.40 -0.06
C ILE A 149 -10.03 -23.06 -0.79
N HIS A 150 -9.67 -22.52 -1.93
CA HIS A 150 -8.61 -23.03 -2.77
C HIS A 150 -7.33 -22.18 -2.63
N PRO A 151 -6.22 -22.76 -2.11
CA PRO A 151 -4.92 -22.12 -2.17
C PRO A 151 -4.44 -21.89 -3.62
N PRO A 152 -3.46 -21.02 -3.87
CA PRO A 152 -2.84 -20.88 -5.18
C PRO A 152 -2.07 -22.15 -5.57
N LEU A 153 -1.85 -22.34 -6.89
CA LEU A 153 -1.08 -23.48 -7.40
C LEU A 153 0.37 -23.47 -6.90
N LYS A 154 0.98 -22.30 -6.85
CA LYS A 154 2.35 -22.14 -6.34
C LYS A 154 2.33 -21.52 -4.95
N PRO A 155 3.14 -22.03 -4.01
CA PRO A 155 3.27 -21.44 -2.68
C PRO A 155 3.74 -19.99 -2.76
N ILE A 156 3.20 -19.15 -1.89
CA ILE A 156 3.67 -17.77 -1.71
C ILE A 156 4.79 -17.77 -0.66
N ALA A 157 5.91 -17.15 -1.00
CA ALA A 157 6.96 -16.91 -0.03
C ALA A 157 6.46 -15.93 1.05
N HIS A 158 6.57 -16.32 2.32
CA HIS A 158 6.08 -15.51 3.43
C HIS A 158 6.86 -14.21 3.61
N TYR A 159 8.13 -14.19 3.22
CA TYR A 159 9.01 -13.01 3.26
C TYR A 159 9.44 -12.61 1.86
N GLY A 160 9.58 -11.32 1.64
CA GLY A 160 10.10 -10.76 0.39
C GLY A 160 11.62 -10.90 0.30
N PRO A 161 12.19 -10.78 -0.92
CA PRO A 161 13.64 -10.73 -1.07
C PRO A 161 14.27 -9.60 -0.25
N GLY A 162 15.35 -9.90 0.46
CA GLY A 162 16.07 -8.93 1.28
C GLY A 162 15.46 -8.61 2.65
N TRP A 163 14.34 -9.26 3.00
CA TRP A 163 13.79 -9.11 4.35
C TRP A 163 14.68 -9.81 5.38
N SER A 164 14.93 -9.11 6.51
CA SER A 164 15.70 -9.68 7.61
C SER A 164 14.85 -10.75 8.32
N TRP A 165 15.42 -11.95 8.53
CA TRP A 165 14.68 -13.05 9.16
C TRP A 165 14.35 -12.78 10.63
N ASP A 166 15.15 -11.97 11.33
CA ASP A 166 14.97 -11.63 12.73
C ASP A 166 13.94 -10.50 12.96
N ASP A 167 13.52 -9.80 11.90
CA ASP A 167 12.45 -8.82 11.97
C ASP A 167 11.04 -9.43 12.09
N TYR A 168 10.91 -10.74 12.06
CA TYR A 168 9.64 -11.49 12.13
C TYR A 168 8.75 -11.11 13.33
N ASN A 169 9.33 -10.52 14.35
CA ASN A 169 8.67 -10.12 15.58
C ASN A 169 8.16 -8.67 15.58
N TYR A 170 8.56 -7.89 14.59
CA TYR A 170 8.18 -6.48 14.50
C TYR A 170 6.91 -6.27 13.70
N TYR A 171 6.10 -5.32 14.15
CA TYR A 171 4.79 -5.00 13.57
C TYR A 171 4.81 -4.68 12.07
N PHE A 172 5.95 -4.24 11.55
CA PHE A 172 6.12 -3.82 10.16
C PHE A 172 6.48 -4.97 9.21
N GLN A 173 6.67 -6.20 9.73
CA GLN A 173 7.02 -7.37 8.93
C GLN A 173 6.05 -8.56 9.11
N PRO A 174 4.72 -8.36 8.91
CA PRO A 174 3.80 -9.50 8.82
C PRO A 174 4.13 -10.38 7.62
N GLU A 175 3.99 -11.68 7.79
CA GLU A 175 4.15 -12.63 6.70
C GLU A 175 3.15 -12.35 5.57
N ARG A 176 3.60 -12.47 4.31
CA ARG A 176 2.73 -12.43 3.14
C ARG A 176 1.91 -13.71 3.04
N SER A 177 0.69 -13.62 2.54
CA SER A 177 -0.16 -14.79 2.36
C SER A 177 -1.13 -14.64 1.20
N TRP A 178 -1.60 -15.77 0.69
CA TRP A 178 -2.62 -15.80 -0.35
C TRP A 178 -4.02 -15.40 0.16
N LEU A 179 -4.24 -15.49 1.46
CA LEU A 179 -5.41 -14.98 2.16
C LEU A 179 -4.94 -14.28 3.43
N PRO A 180 -4.56 -13.00 3.36
CA PRO A 180 -4.29 -12.23 4.55
C PRO A 180 -5.57 -12.05 5.36
N ILE A 181 -5.46 -12.25 6.66
CA ILE A 181 -6.58 -12.17 7.59
C ILE A 181 -6.13 -11.45 8.86
N PHE A 182 -6.90 -10.51 9.36
CA PHE A 182 -6.53 -9.67 10.51
C PHE A 182 -5.20 -8.93 10.35
N GLY A 183 -4.79 -8.62 9.09
CA GLY A 183 -3.50 -8.02 8.80
C GLY A 183 -2.31 -8.91 9.14
N ASN A 184 -2.52 -10.23 9.29
CA ASN A 184 -1.53 -11.23 9.70
C ASN A 184 -0.81 -10.86 11.01
N ARG A 185 -1.50 -10.16 11.92
CA ARG A 185 -0.99 -9.66 13.20
C ARG A 185 -1.95 -9.93 14.35
N VAL A 186 -1.38 -10.24 15.51
CA VAL A 186 -2.09 -10.21 16.79
C VAL A 186 -1.93 -8.84 17.40
N ASN A 187 -3.01 -8.24 17.89
CA ASN A 187 -2.99 -7.03 18.67
C ASN A 187 -3.27 -7.35 20.14
N VAL A 188 -2.40 -6.91 21.03
CA VAL A 188 -2.61 -6.96 22.47
C VAL A 188 -2.73 -5.53 22.98
N GLN A 189 -3.84 -5.22 23.66
CA GLN A 189 -4.15 -3.89 24.14
C GLN A 189 -4.60 -3.91 25.59
N LEU A 190 -3.99 -3.08 26.42
CA LEU A 190 -4.42 -2.80 27.79
C LEU A 190 -5.41 -1.63 27.76
N SER A 191 -6.61 -1.83 28.34
CA SER A 191 -7.63 -0.79 28.43
C SER A 191 -8.20 -0.81 29.85
N LYS A 192 -7.94 0.21 30.63
CA LYS A 192 -8.17 0.23 32.08
C LYS A 192 -7.45 -0.97 32.73
N ASP A 193 -8.18 -1.90 33.31
CA ASP A 193 -7.63 -3.10 33.97
C ASP A 193 -7.79 -4.38 33.12
N ASN A 194 -8.27 -4.23 31.87
CA ASN A 194 -8.53 -5.36 30.98
C ASN A 194 -7.52 -5.43 29.84
N VAL A 195 -6.95 -6.61 29.62
CA VAL A 195 -6.15 -6.89 28.45
C VAL A 195 -7.02 -7.57 27.41
N THR A 196 -7.03 -7.04 26.19
CA THR A 196 -7.74 -7.63 25.06
C THR A 196 -6.75 -8.15 24.02
N VAL A 197 -7.05 -9.31 23.45
CA VAL A 197 -6.29 -9.93 22.35
C VAL A 197 -7.19 -9.98 21.12
N SER A 198 -6.69 -9.52 19.99
CA SER A 198 -7.44 -9.55 18.72
C SER A 198 -6.55 -10.09 17.60
N PRO A 199 -7.02 -11.10 16.82
CA PRO A 199 -8.27 -11.83 17.04
C PRO A 199 -8.27 -12.63 18.34
N SER A 200 -9.47 -12.84 18.92
CA SER A 200 -9.68 -13.56 20.18
C SER A 200 -9.19 -15.00 20.17
N PHE A 201 -9.14 -15.60 18.99
CA PHE A 201 -8.53 -16.91 18.73
C PHE A 201 -7.15 -17.08 19.39
N PHE A 202 -6.36 -16.02 19.45
CA PHE A 202 -5.01 -16.08 20.00
C PHE A 202 -4.93 -15.87 21.51
N THR A 203 -6.03 -15.60 22.20
CA THR A 203 -6.03 -15.39 23.66
C THR A 203 -5.31 -16.50 24.45
N PRO A 204 -5.51 -17.81 24.15
CA PRO A 204 -4.81 -18.87 24.85
C PRO A 204 -3.30 -18.98 24.53
N TYR A 205 -2.85 -18.26 23.53
CA TYR A 205 -1.45 -18.30 23.06
C TYR A 205 -0.65 -17.06 23.48
N VAL A 206 -1.24 -16.18 24.31
CA VAL A 206 -0.56 -14.99 24.83
C VAL A 206 -0.14 -15.22 26.27
N ASN A 207 1.16 -15.08 26.55
CA ASN A 207 1.76 -15.18 27.88
C ASN A 207 2.15 -13.79 28.37
N PHE A 208 1.65 -13.41 29.55
CA PHE A 208 1.92 -12.11 30.19
C PHE A 208 3.01 -12.15 31.25
N GLU A 209 3.48 -13.32 31.63
CA GLU A 209 4.52 -13.51 32.68
C GLU A 209 5.96 -13.37 32.13
N SER A 210 6.11 -13.15 30.84
CA SER A 210 7.41 -13.00 30.20
C SER A 210 8.09 -11.66 30.56
N VAL A 211 9.42 -11.68 30.64
CA VAL A 211 10.24 -10.46 30.84
C VAL A 211 10.53 -9.68 29.56
N LYS A 212 10.26 -10.27 28.38
CA LYS A 212 10.49 -9.64 27.07
C LYS A 212 9.31 -9.86 26.15
N LYS A 213 8.99 -8.83 25.36
CA LYS A 213 8.02 -8.95 24.29
C LYS A 213 8.66 -9.66 23.10
N TYR A 214 8.09 -10.81 22.72
CA TYR A 214 8.46 -11.51 21.50
C TYR A 214 7.41 -12.55 21.12
N ARG A 215 7.37 -12.94 19.83
CA ARG A 215 6.71 -14.17 19.39
C ARG A 215 7.76 -15.29 19.32
N ASP A 216 7.40 -16.50 19.66
CA ASP A 216 8.26 -17.66 19.41
C ASP A 216 8.59 -17.77 17.92
N PRO A 217 9.85 -18.01 17.53
CA PRO A 217 10.24 -18.06 16.12
C PRO A 217 9.58 -19.22 15.35
N HIS A 218 9.19 -20.29 16.02
CA HIS A 218 8.62 -21.49 15.41
C HIS A 218 7.11 -21.61 15.58
N TYR A 219 6.55 -21.03 16.66
CA TYR A 219 5.15 -21.16 17.03
C TYR A 219 4.45 -19.82 17.18
N ASN A 220 3.13 -19.82 17.09
CA ASN A 220 2.31 -18.64 17.37
C ASN A 220 2.04 -18.51 18.90
N ILE A 221 3.11 -18.45 19.68
CA ILE A 221 3.11 -18.15 21.11
C ILE A 221 3.67 -16.74 21.30
N PHE A 222 2.91 -15.87 21.94
CA PHE A 222 3.19 -14.46 22.06
C PHE A 222 3.48 -14.10 23.52
N ASN A 223 4.61 -13.49 23.77
CA ASN A 223 5.04 -13.08 25.09
C ASN A 223 4.96 -11.56 25.21
N TYR A 224 4.15 -11.09 26.15
CA TYR A 224 3.93 -9.66 26.41
C TYR A 224 4.07 -9.38 27.90
N PRO A 225 5.21 -8.81 28.36
CA PRO A 225 5.31 -8.31 29.73
C PRO A 225 4.19 -7.31 29.97
N ILE A 226 3.42 -7.51 31.03
CA ILE A 226 2.26 -6.63 31.33
C ILE A 226 2.71 -5.17 31.53
N GLU A 227 3.89 -4.98 32.13
CA GLU A 227 4.50 -3.67 32.35
C GLU A 227 4.89 -2.95 31.06
N SER A 228 5.02 -3.68 29.95
CA SER A 228 5.30 -3.12 28.63
C SER A 228 4.06 -2.56 27.93
N LEU A 229 2.87 -2.86 28.43
CA LEU A 229 1.61 -2.45 27.83
C LEU A 229 1.22 -1.06 28.34
N SER A 230 1.20 -0.09 27.43
CA SER A 230 0.67 1.25 27.72
C SER A 230 -0.84 1.28 27.54
N GLN A 231 -1.53 2.09 28.35
CA GLN A 231 -2.99 2.25 28.28
C GLN A 231 -3.45 2.67 26.88
N ASN A 232 -4.45 1.98 26.37
CA ASN A 232 -5.09 2.21 25.07
C ASN A 232 -4.16 2.13 23.84
N LYS A 233 -2.91 1.69 24.03
CA LYS A 233 -1.96 1.49 22.94
C LYS A 233 -2.12 0.11 22.33
N LYS A 234 -2.25 0.05 21.02
CA LYS A 234 -2.22 -1.21 20.26
C LYS A 234 -0.79 -1.73 20.16
N ASN A 235 -0.61 -3.01 20.43
CA ASN A 235 0.67 -3.69 20.33
C ASN A 235 0.54 -4.83 19.34
N TYR A 236 0.99 -4.59 18.11
CA TYR A 236 0.94 -5.58 17.06
C TYR A 236 2.18 -6.47 17.06
N THR A 237 1.96 -7.78 16.87
CA THR A 237 3.00 -8.78 16.59
C THR A 237 2.53 -9.69 15.46
N PRO A 238 3.31 -9.89 14.41
CA PRO A 238 2.97 -10.79 13.31
C PRO A 238 2.78 -12.23 13.79
N PHE A 239 1.83 -12.94 13.22
CA PHE A 239 1.73 -14.40 13.41
C PHE A 239 2.29 -15.15 12.20
N LYS A 240 2.78 -16.39 12.43
CA LYS A 240 3.16 -17.31 11.36
C LYS A 240 1.92 -17.78 10.63
N VAL A 241 1.93 -17.63 9.31
CA VAL A 241 0.81 -18.03 8.46
C VAL A 241 1.02 -19.45 7.94
N ASN A 242 -0.04 -20.24 8.00
CA ASN A 242 -0.15 -21.49 7.26
C ASN A 242 -1.63 -21.79 6.97
N ASN A 243 -1.87 -22.75 6.10
CA ASN A 243 -3.23 -23.05 5.62
C ASN A 243 -4.16 -23.49 6.76
N GLU A 244 -3.66 -24.27 7.71
CA GLU A 244 -4.47 -24.74 8.85
C GLU A 244 -4.85 -23.59 9.78
N LEU A 245 -3.95 -22.65 10.02
CA LEU A 245 -4.26 -21.46 10.82
C LEU A 245 -5.28 -20.57 10.11
N ILE A 246 -5.14 -20.34 8.82
CA ILE A 246 -6.13 -19.59 8.02
C ILE A 246 -7.50 -20.22 8.14
N LYS A 247 -7.59 -21.55 7.99
CA LYS A 247 -8.85 -22.29 8.16
C LYS A 247 -9.43 -22.10 9.57
N LYS A 248 -8.62 -22.24 10.63
CA LYS A 248 -9.06 -22.06 12.02
C LYS A 248 -9.56 -20.66 12.31
N LEU A 249 -8.86 -19.63 11.86
CA LEU A 249 -9.27 -18.23 12.01
C LEU A 249 -10.59 -17.93 11.28
N LEU A 250 -10.78 -18.52 10.10
CA LEU A 250 -12.03 -18.39 9.37
C LEU A 250 -13.19 -19.14 10.07
N LEU A 251 -12.95 -20.35 10.58
CA LEU A 251 -13.95 -21.10 11.35
C LEU A 251 -14.39 -20.33 12.59
N ASP A 252 -13.44 -19.72 13.31
CA ASP A 252 -13.72 -18.90 14.50
C ASP A 252 -14.54 -17.63 14.15
N THR A 253 -14.41 -17.12 12.91
CA THR A 253 -15.06 -15.87 12.48
C THR A 253 -16.38 -16.07 11.73
N ILE A 254 -16.45 -17.07 10.85
CA ILE A 254 -17.57 -17.23 9.90
C ILE A 254 -18.60 -18.26 10.40
N HIS A 255 -18.20 -19.17 11.28
CA HIS A 255 -19.05 -20.21 11.87
C HIS A 255 -19.79 -21.09 10.84
N THR A 256 -19.14 -21.44 9.73
CA THR A 256 -19.64 -22.36 8.71
C THR A 256 -18.66 -23.52 8.49
N ASN A 257 -19.10 -24.57 7.83
CA ASN A 257 -18.20 -25.67 7.47
C ASN A 257 -17.17 -25.21 6.43
N ILE A 258 -15.89 -25.17 6.81
CA ILE A 258 -14.79 -24.71 5.94
C ILE A 258 -13.89 -25.89 5.58
N ILE A 259 -13.70 -26.08 4.28
CA ILE A 259 -12.87 -27.12 3.70
C ILE A 259 -11.72 -26.47 2.93
N LEU A 260 -10.51 -26.92 3.17
CA LEU A 260 -9.39 -26.59 2.29
C LEU A 260 -9.46 -27.50 1.07
N GLY A 261 -9.77 -26.91 -0.07
CA GLY A 261 -9.78 -27.60 -1.35
C GLY A 261 -8.37 -27.76 -1.94
N PRO A 262 -8.24 -28.50 -3.04
CA PRO A 262 -6.99 -28.57 -3.77
C PRO A 262 -6.58 -27.18 -4.29
N PRO A 263 -5.28 -26.92 -4.50
CA PRO A 263 -4.81 -25.71 -5.14
C PRO A 263 -5.50 -25.46 -6.49
N LYS A 264 -5.87 -24.20 -6.76
CA LYS A 264 -6.60 -23.82 -7.97
C LYS A 264 -6.09 -22.50 -8.55
N ALA A 265 -5.91 -22.48 -9.88
CA ALA A 265 -5.67 -21.23 -10.60
C ALA A 265 -6.95 -20.39 -10.69
N LEU A 266 -6.78 -19.11 -10.98
CA LEU A 266 -7.90 -18.26 -11.39
C LEU A 266 -8.50 -18.77 -12.70
N GLY A 267 -9.80 -18.63 -12.83
CA GLY A 267 -10.54 -19.07 -13.99
C GLY A 267 -11.70 -18.15 -14.32
N LYS A 268 -12.71 -18.66 -14.97
CA LYS A 268 -13.97 -17.94 -15.22
C LYS A 268 -14.84 -18.04 -13.97
N GLY A 269 -14.82 -17.01 -13.12
CA GLY A 269 -15.62 -16.92 -11.90
C GLY A 269 -16.06 -15.50 -11.63
N SER A 270 -17.08 -15.34 -10.76
CA SER A 270 -17.50 -14.03 -10.31
C SER A 270 -16.51 -13.48 -9.28
N LEU A 271 -16.44 -12.16 -9.15
CA LEU A 271 -15.55 -11.49 -8.19
C LEU A 271 -16.35 -10.96 -7.00
N ILE A 272 -15.80 -11.16 -5.81
CA ILE A 272 -16.16 -10.41 -4.62
C ILE A 272 -15.21 -9.22 -4.51
N GLN A 273 -15.79 -8.02 -4.48
CA GLN A 273 -15.05 -6.77 -4.37
C GLN A 273 -14.84 -6.38 -2.92
N GLY A 274 -13.63 -5.98 -2.60
CA GLY A 274 -13.25 -5.36 -1.35
C GLY A 274 -13.49 -3.85 -1.34
N PRO A 275 -12.80 -3.09 -0.49
CA PRO A 275 -12.96 -1.65 -0.39
C PRO A 275 -12.39 -0.90 -1.61
N LEU A 276 -12.67 0.40 -1.64
CA LEU A 276 -12.09 1.30 -2.64
C LEU A 276 -10.56 1.29 -2.58
N VAL A 277 -9.92 1.27 -3.75
CA VAL A 277 -8.45 1.24 -3.89
C VAL A 277 -7.80 2.50 -3.31
N GLN A 278 -8.33 3.69 -3.64
CA GLN A 278 -7.69 4.97 -3.32
C GLN A 278 -7.41 5.18 -1.83
N PRO A 279 -8.35 4.94 -0.88
CA PRO A 279 -8.06 5.07 0.55
C PRO A 279 -6.96 4.13 1.05
N ILE A 280 -6.87 2.93 0.46
CA ILE A 280 -5.87 1.93 0.85
C ILE A 280 -4.47 2.35 0.36
N LEU A 281 -4.35 2.79 -0.89
CA LEU A 281 -3.10 3.34 -1.42
C LEU A 281 -2.65 4.58 -0.62
N LYS A 282 -3.59 5.47 -0.27
CA LYS A 282 -3.28 6.63 0.58
C LYS A 282 -2.73 6.20 1.94
N LYS A 283 -3.37 5.22 2.60
CA LYS A 283 -2.90 4.69 3.90
C LYS A 283 -1.52 4.05 3.75
N MET A 284 -1.32 3.20 2.75
CA MET A 284 -0.03 2.56 2.45
C MET A 284 1.11 3.59 2.35
N MET A 285 0.89 4.65 1.57
CA MET A 285 1.91 5.68 1.34
C MET A 285 2.11 6.59 2.56
N PHE A 286 1.03 7.01 3.22
CA PHE A 286 1.09 7.94 4.34
C PHE A 286 1.70 7.32 5.60
N GLU A 287 1.34 6.08 5.91
CA GLU A 287 1.86 5.34 7.07
C GLU A 287 3.11 4.54 6.75
N SER A 288 3.50 4.50 5.46
CA SER A 288 4.61 3.67 4.97
C SER A 288 4.42 2.18 5.33
N ASP A 289 3.18 1.68 5.22
CA ASP A 289 2.82 0.33 5.64
C ASP A 289 3.40 -0.72 4.68
N ASN A 290 4.30 -1.56 5.20
CA ASN A 290 4.97 -2.60 4.42
C ASN A 290 4.01 -3.74 4.06
N PHE A 291 3.12 -4.11 4.99
CA PHE A 291 2.17 -5.19 4.75
C PHE A 291 1.20 -4.85 3.61
N LEU A 292 0.64 -3.64 3.63
CA LEU A 292 -0.22 -3.17 2.55
C LEU A 292 0.52 -3.17 1.21
N ALA A 293 1.77 -2.69 1.18
CA ALA A 293 2.54 -2.62 -0.06
C ALA A 293 2.80 -4.00 -0.67
N GLU A 294 3.26 -4.95 0.14
CA GLU A 294 3.58 -6.31 -0.30
C GLU A 294 2.33 -7.11 -0.68
N GLN A 295 1.27 -7.01 0.10
CA GLN A 295 0.02 -7.71 -0.18
C GLN A 295 -0.72 -7.14 -1.40
N LEU A 296 -0.71 -5.82 -1.60
CA LEU A 296 -1.25 -5.21 -2.80
C LEU A 296 -0.49 -5.67 -4.04
N LEU A 297 0.84 -5.77 -3.98
CA LEU A 297 1.62 -6.28 -5.10
C LEU A 297 1.28 -7.76 -5.40
N LEU A 298 1.09 -8.59 -4.38
CA LEU A 298 0.59 -9.96 -4.54
C LEU A 298 -0.84 -10.01 -5.10
N ASN A 299 -1.72 -9.13 -4.66
CA ASN A 299 -3.08 -9.02 -5.18
C ASN A 299 -3.06 -8.63 -6.66
N ALA A 300 -2.27 -7.63 -7.05
CA ALA A 300 -2.09 -7.23 -8.44
C ALA A 300 -1.58 -8.37 -9.32
N GLN A 301 -0.53 -9.06 -8.86
CA GLN A 301 0.01 -10.25 -9.52
C GLN A 301 -1.08 -11.30 -9.80
N ARG A 302 -1.90 -11.61 -8.80
CA ARG A 302 -2.95 -12.61 -8.93
C ARG A 302 -4.07 -12.17 -9.86
N ILE A 303 -4.47 -10.90 -9.82
CA ILE A 303 -5.50 -10.35 -10.72
C ILE A 303 -5.06 -10.47 -12.19
N GLU A 304 -3.80 -10.19 -12.46
CA GLU A 304 -3.19 -10.30 -13.80
C GLU A 304 -2.91 -11.75 -14.23
N GLY A 305 -3.18 -12.74 -13.34
CA GLY A 305 -3.06 -14.16 -13.66
C GLY A 305 -1.64 -14.73 -13.56
N TYR A 306 -0.70 -14.00 -12.97
CA TYR A 306 0.66 -14.50 -12.74
C TYR A 306 0.74 -15.40 -11.51
N GLU A 307 1.42 -16.52 -11.63
CA GLU A 307 1.57 -17.49 -10.56
C GLU A 307 2.69 -17.13 -9.56
N THR A 308 3.67 -16.33 -9.99
CA THR A 308 4.78 -15.89 -9.14
C THR A 308 5.05 -14.40 -9.28
N GLN A 309 5.53 -13.78 -8.21
CA GLN A 309 5.95 -12.38 -8.23
C GLN A 309 7.13 -12.13 -9.19
N LYS A 310 8.01 -13.13 -9.38
CA LYS A 310 9.12 -13.04 -10.33
C LYS A 310 8.62 -12.91 -11.76
N GLU A 311 7.61 -13.71 -12.14
CA GLU A 311 6.98 -13.62 -13.47
C GLU A 311 6.28 -12.28 -13.69
N TYR A 312 5.70 -11.72 -12.63
CA TYR A 312 4.97 -10.45 -12.68
C TYR A 312 5.87 -9.24 -12.82
N LEU A 313 7.08 -9.28 -12.27
CA LEU A 313 8.03 -8.15 -12.25
C LEU A 313 9.03 -8.17 -13.43
N GLN A 314 8.98 -9.15 -14.29
CA GLN A 314 9.75 -9.23 -15.55
C GLN A 314 9.02 -8.56 -16.71
#